data_adb1ae329d364b4c0f2dbcf7d1adf1b1
#
_entry.id   adb1ae329d364b4c0f2dbcf7d1adf1b1
#
_cell.length_a   1.000
_cell.length_b   1.000
_cell.length_c   1.000
_cell.angle_alpha   90.00
_cell.angle_beta   90.00
_cell.angle_gamma   90.00
#
_symmetry.space_group_name_H-M   'P 1'
#
loop_
_entity.id
_entity.type
_entity.pdbx_description
1 polymer ?
#
loop_
_entity_poly.entity_id
_entity_poly.type
_entity_poly.pdbx_seq_one_letter_code
_entity_poly.pdbx_strand_id
1 'polypeptide(L)'
;MASFGQTFDASAVEPLGNYEVLPPGKYVAQIIASEMRPTKDGAGQYLYLEIDILEGAARGRRLFDRLNLINGNPEAVLIAQRTLSSICRAVGKLQVSNSEQLHLLPLVADVKVRPPKGQYGESNSIRYLPCSAVAAPHALSAVAAPRAMPPAPAAANPMPWKRTV
;
A
#
# COMPACT_ATOMS: atom_id res chain seq x y z
N MET A 1 -5.48 46.72 9.57
CA MET A 1 -6.46 45.77 10.11
C MET A 1 -7.20 45.16 8.92
N ALA A 2 -7.28 43.83 8.86
CA ALA A 2 -8.04 43.13 7.80
C ALA A 2 -9.44 42.86 8.32
N SER A 3 -10.47 43.26 7.57
CA SER A 3 -11.86 42.94 7.86
C SER A 3 -12.34 41.84 6.97
N PHE A 4 -13.04 40.84 7.53
CA PHE A 4 -13.61 39.74 6.75
C PHE A 4 -14.90 40.13 6.00
N GLY A 5 -15.35 41.37 6.12
CA GLY A 5 -16.56 41.88 5.47
C GLY A 5 -17.87 41.35 6.01
N GLN A 6 -17.82 40.23 6.75
CA GLN A 6 -18.94 39.59 7.45
C GLN A 6 -18.44 38.90 8.71
N THR A 7 -19.35 38.60 9.63
CA THR A 7 -19.02 37.81 10.83
C THR A 7 -18.72 36.37 10.42
N PHE A 8 -17.51 35.92 10.71
CA PHE A 8 -17.14 34.49 10.53
C PHE A 8 -17.53 33.73 11.79
N ASP A 9 -18.42 32.76 11.61
CA ASP A 9 -18.82 31.85 12.69
C ASP A 9 -17.97 30.56 12.64
N ALA A 10 -17.02 30.50 13.54
CA ALA A 10 -16.14 29.34 13.65
C ALA A 10 -16.84 28.06 14.15
N SER A 11 -18.04 28.18 14.75
CA SER A 11 -18.81 27.03 15.22
C SER A 11 -19.57 26.33 14.08
N ALA A 12 -19.83 27.03 12.99
CA ALA A 12 -20.49 26.51 11.80
C ALA A 12 -19.53 25.77 10.84
N VAL A 13 -18.21 25.87 11.09
CA VAL A 13 -17.18 25.26 10.24
C VAL A 13 -16.30 24.36 11.10
N GLU A 14 -16.21 23.09 10.74
CA GLU A 14 -15.28 22.18 11.42
C GLU A 14 -13.83 22.69 11.25
N PRO A 15 -13.06 22.77 12.34
CA PRO A 15 -11.65 23.11 12.24
C PRO A 15 -10.92 22.07 11.42
N LEU A 16 -9.87 22.47 10.69
CA LEU A 16 -9.01 21.53 10.01
C LEU A 16 -8.56 20.46 11.02
N GLY A 17 -9.02 19.23 10.81
CA GLY A 17 -8.63 18.12 11.66
C GLY A 17 -7.10 18.02 11.73
N ASN A 18 -6.56 17.74 12.91
CA ASN A 18 -5.16 17.46 13.07
C ASN A 18 -4.78 16.34 12.10
N TYR A 19 -3.76 16.57 11.28
CA TYR A 19 -3.16 15.55 10.43
C TYR A 19 -2.46 14.51 11.33
N GLU A 20 -3.27 13.72 12.01
CA GLU A 20 -2.74 12.54 12.70
C GLU A 20 -2.26 11.54 11.65
N VAL A 21 -1.01 11.13 11.83
CA VAL A 21 -0.43 10.04 11.05
C VAL A 21 -1.31 8.80 11.22
N LEU A 22 -1.68 8.18 10.12
CA LEU A 22 -2.51 6.99 10.15
C LEU A 22 -1.74 5.84 10.79
N PRO A 23 -2.33 5.07 11.72
CA PRO A 23 -1.69 3.89 12.30
C PRO A 23 -1.22 2.93 11.21
N PRO A 24 -0.11 2.20 11.41
CA PRO A 24 0.35 1.22 10.46
C PRO A 24 -0.69 0.10 10.32
N GLY A 25 -0.99 -0.29 9.07
CA GLY A 25 -1.99 -1.31 8.80
C GLY A 25 -2.37 -1.38 7.32
N LYS A 26 -3.20 -2.35 6.99
CA LYS A 26 -3.76 -2.52 5.65
C LYS A 26 -5.18 -1.97 5.62
N TYR A 27 -5.43 -1.06 4.71
CA TYR A 27 -6.71 -0.38 4.56
C TYR A 27 -7.23 -0.60 3.14
N VAL A 28 -8.51 -0.91 3.03
CA VAL A 28 -9.19 -0.88 1.73
C VAL A 28 -9.43 0.58 1.38
N ALA A 29 -8.96 0.98 0.22
CA ALA A 29 -8.94 2.37 -0.20
C ALA A 29 -9.19 2.48 -1.71
N GLN A 30 -9.45 3.69 -2.18
CA GLN A 30 -9.57 4.04 -3.59
C GLN A 30 -8.89 5.37 -3.88
N ILE A 31 -8.40 5.54 -5.09
CA ILE A 31 -7.91 6.84 -5.55
C ILE A 31 -9.13 7.65 -5.98
N ILE A 32 -9.31 8.84 -5.41
CA ILE A 32 -10.44 9.72 -5.73
C ILE A 32 -10.06 10.89 -6.61
N ALA A 33 -8.79 11.30 -6.57
CA ALA A 33 -8.27 12.38 -7.40
C ALA A 33 -6.79 12.16 -7.73
N SER A 34 -6.37 12.67 -8.87
CA SER A 34 -4.97 12.68 -9.28
C SER A 34 -4.68 13.91 -10.11
N GLU A 35 -3.51 14.49 -9.92
CA GLU A 35 -3.09 15.71 -10.60
C GLU A 35 -1.58 15.72 -10.82
N MET A 36 -1.14 16.16 -12.00
CA MET A 36 0.27 16.44 -12.24
C MET A 36 0.62 17.83 -11.73
N ARG A 37 1.56 17.91 -10.79
CA ARG A 37 1.99 19.17 -10.19
C ARG A 37 3.49 19.39 -10.41
N PRO A 38 3.94 20.62 -10.66
CA PRO A 38 5.37 20.93 -10.73
C PRO A 38 6.03 20.75 -9.35
N THR A 39 7.29 20.38 -9.35
CA THR A 39 8.11 20.39 -8.13
C THR A 39 8.37 21.84 -7.69
N LYS A 40 8.71 22.00 -6.42
CA LYS A 40 8.91 23.34 -5.81
C LYS A 40 10.01 24.15 -6.51
N ASP A 41 11.01 23.49 -7.05
CA ASP A 41 12.12 24.05 -7.83
C ASP A 41 11.80 24.22 -9.32
N GLY A 42 10.62 23.78 -9.77
CA GLY A 42 10.17 23.88 -11.17
C GLY A 42 10.90 22.93 -12.13
N ALA A 43 11.89 22.18 -11.67
CA ALA A 43 12.72 21.31 -12.50
C ALA A 43 12.10 19.96 -12.81
N GLY A 44 10.99 19.60 -12.18
CA GLY A 44 10.33 18.32 -12.36
C GLY A 44 8.82 18.39 -12.18
N GLN A 45 8.18 17.23 -12.31
CA GLN A 45 6.75 17.07 -12.04
C GLN A 45 6.49 15.79 -11.27
N TYR A 46 5.51 15.83 -10.39
CA TYR A 46 5.04 14.67 -9.66
C TYR A 46 3.55 14.48 -9.84
N LEU A 47 3.14 13.23 -9.84
CA LEU A 47 1.74 12.86 -9.78
C LEU A 47 1.31 12.91 -8.31
N TYR A 48 0.39 13.80 -8.01
CA TYR A 48 -0.26 13.91 -6.72
C TYR A 48 -1.49 13.02 -6.71
N LEU A 49 -1.61 12.17 -5.72
CA LEU A 49 -2.71 11.23 -5.55
C LEU A 49 -3.44 11.53 -4.25
N GLU A 50 -4.77 11.64 -4.33
CA GLU A 50 -5.65 11.62 -3.16
C GLU A 50 -6.31 10.25 -3.05
N ILE A 51 -6.21 9.66 -1.88
CA ILE A 51 -6.67 8.31 -1.61
C ILE A 51 -7.66 8.38 -0.45
N ASP A 52 -8.84 7.83 -0.65
CA ASP A 52 -9.88 7.74 0.36
C ASP A 52 -9.94 6.33 0.94
N ILE A 53 -10.05 6.20 2.27
CA ILE A 53 -10.15 4.92 2.95
C ILE A 53 -11.62 4.52 3.01
N LEU A 54 -11.93 3.35 2.46
CA LEU A 54 -13.30 2.84 2.34
C LEU A 54 -13.78 2.08 3.57
N GLU A 55 -12.87 1.40 4.27
CA GLU A 55 -13.22 0.46 5.33
C GLU A 55 -12.31 0.60 6.57
N GLY A 56 -12.82 0.14 7.71
CA GLY A 56 -12.10 0.07 8.98
C GLY A 56 -12.27 1.32 9.84
N ALA A 57 -11.49 1.41 10.92
CA ALA A 57 -11.55 2.51 11.89
C ALA A 57 -11.15 3.87 11.30
N ALA A 58 -10.45 3.86 10.16
CA ALA A 58 -10.00 5.06 9.46
C ALA A 58 -10.87 5.41 8.25
N ARG A 59 -12.06 4.81 8.11
CA ARG A 59 -12.98 5.10 7.00
C ARG A 59 -13.25 6.60 6.88
N GLY A 60 -13.19 7.12 5.63
CA GLY A 60 -13.39 8.53 5.33
C GLY A 60 -12.14 9.40 5.56
N ARG A 61 -11.04 8.84 6.08
CA ARG A 61 -9.76 9.58 6.13
C ARG A 61 -9.09 9.56 4.78
N ARG A 62 -8.48 10.68 4.44
CA ARG A 62 -7.72 10.83 3.20
C ARG A 62 -6.24 10.64 3.43
N LEU A 63 -5.62 9.95 2.50
CA LEU A 63 -4.17 9.82 2.38
C LEU A 63 -3.72 10.53 1.12
N PHE A 64 -2.50 11.03 1.15
CA PHE A 64 -1.88 11.73 0.03
C PHE A 64 -0.56 11.06 -0.31
N ASP A 65 -0.33 10.85 -1.59
CA ASP A 65 0.95 10.32 -2.08
C ASP A 65 1.48 11.18 -3.23
N ARG A 66 2.80 11.16 -3.42
CA ARG A 66 3.50 11.93 -4.44
C ARG A 66 4.47 11.04 -5.18
N LEU A 67 4.22 10.86 -6.46
CA LEU A 67 5.07 10.06 -7.34
C LEU A 67 5.86 10.97 -8.27
N ASN A 68 7.16 11.12 -8.05
CA ASN A 68 8.06 11.96 -8.85
C ASN A 68 8.31 11.33 -10.22
N LEU A 69 7.41 11.54 -11.17
CA LEU A 69 7.49 10.93 -12.51
C LEU A 69 8.50 11.64 -13.42
N ILE A 70 8.71 12.94 -13.21
CA ILE A 70 9.71 13.74 -13.90
C ILE A 70 10.58 14.41 -12.85
N ASN A 71 11.83 14.01 -12.76
CA ASN A 71 12.77 14.54 -11.77
C ASN A 71 14.21 14.39 -12.27
N GLY A 72 15.10 15.29 -11.88
CA GLY A 72 16.52 15.20 -12.18
C GLY A 72 17.22 14.01 -11.49
N ASN A 73 16.62 13.44 -10.46
CA ASN A 73 17.11 12.23 -9.80
C ASN A 73 16.46 10.97 -10.41
N PRO A 74 17.21 10.15 -11.18
CA PRO A 74 16.67 8.96 -11.85
C PRO A 74 16.20 7.90 -10.87
N GLU A 75 16.76 7.82 -9.67
CA GLU A 75 16.33 6.88 -8.64
C GLU A 75 14.92 7.23 -8.13
N ALA A 76 14.63 8.52 -7.92
CA ALA A 76 13.30 8.98 -7.52
C ALA A 76 12.25 8.64 -8.59
N VAL A 77 12.60 8.82 -9.87
CA VAL A 77 11.72 8.45 -10.99
C VAL A 77 11.46 6.95 -11.04
N LEU A 78 12.49 6.14 -10.83
CA LEU A 78 12.36 4.67 -10.83
C LEU A 78 11.45 4.19 -9.70
N ILE A 79 11.58 4.77 -8.50
CA ILE A 79 10.70 4.47 -7.36
C ILE A 79 9.25 4.85 -7.69
N ALA A 80 9.03 6.03 -8.26
CA ALA A 80 7.71 6.50 -8.66
C ALA A 80 7.07 5.58 -9.71
N GLN A 81 7.81 5.16 -10.72
CA GLN A 81 7.36 4.22 -11.74
C GLN A 81 7.00 2.84 -11.16
N ARG A 82 7.81 2.34 -10.25
CA ARG A 82 7.52 1.07 -9.53
C ARG A 82 6.26 1.18 -8.68
N THR A 83 6.06 2.30 -8.02
CA THR A 83 4.86 2.55 -7.22
C THR A 83 3.63 2.63 -8.12
N LEU A 84 3.69 3.37 -9.23
CA LEU A 84 2.61 3.44 -10.22
C LEU A 84 2.29 2.06 -10.81
N SER A 85 3.31 1.27 -11.15
CA SER A 85 3.12 -0.12 -11.59
C SER A 85 2.40 -0.98 -10.54
N SER A 86 2.71 -0.78 -9.27
CA SER A 86 2.03 -1.49 -8.17
C SER A 86 0.57 -1.09 -8.06
N ILE A 87 0.25 0.19 -8.25
CA ILE A 87 -1.15 0.68 -8.31
C ILE A 87 -1.88 0.04 -9.48
N CYS A 88 -1.32 0.10 -10.69
CA CYS A 88 -1.91 -0.49 -11.89
C CYS A 88 -2.22 -1.99 -11.71
N ARG A 89 -1.29 -2.72 -11.12
CA ARG A 89 -1.47 -4.14 -10.80
C ARG A 89 -2.53 -4.37 -9.72
N ALA A 90 -2.56 -3.51 -8.71
CA ALA A 90 -3.52 -3.59 -7.61
C ALA A 90 -4.98 -3.44 -8.11
N VAL A 91 -5.21 -2.53 -9.05
CA VAL A 91 -6.53 -2.29 -9.66
C VAL A 91 -6.80 -3.17 -10.90
N GLY A 92 -5.84 -4.00 -11.32
CA GLY A 92 -5.99 -4.92 -12.46
C GLY A 92 -5.90 -4.25 -13.84
N LYS A 93 -5.36 -3.03 -13.92
CA LYS A 93 -5.17 -2.30 -15.19
C LYS A 93 -3.69 -2.17 -15.51
N LEU A 94 -3.19 -3.03 -16.40
CA LEU A 94 -1.76 -3.06 -16.76
C LEU A 94 -1.36 -1.98 -17.76
N GLN A 95 -2.31 -1.44 -18.53
CA GLN A 95 -2.10 -0.37 -19.49
C GLN A 95 -3.01 0.81 -19.14
N VAL A 96 -2.39 1.93 -18.85
CA VAL A 96 -3.07 3.15 -18.40
C VAL A 96 -2.49 4.33 -19.16
N SER A 97 -3.34 5.05 -19.87
CA SER A 97 -2.95 6.25 -20.60
C SER A 97 -3.20 7.52 -19.77
N ASN A 98 -4.14 7.46 -18.84
CA ASN A 98 -4.54 8.57 -18.00
C ASN A 98 -4.73 8.09 -16.55
N SER A 99 -4.30 8.88 -15.60
CA SER A 99 -4.44 8.57 -14.17
C SER A 99 -5.89 8.45 -13.69
N GLU A 100 -6.83 9.09 -14.35
CA GLU A 100 -8.27 8.98 -14.07
C GLU A 100 -8.80 7.54 -14.22
N GLN A 101 -8.15 6.73 -15.07
CA GLN A 101 -8.52 5.32 -15.23
C GLN A 101 -8.25 4.47 -13.98
N LEU A 102 -7.48 4.99 -13.04
CA LEU A 102 -7.17 4.37 -11.75
C LEU A 102 -8.13 4.81 -10.64
N HIS A 103 -8.99 5.81 -10.91
CA HIS A 103 -9.92 6.34 -9.93
C HIS A 103 -11.07 5.38 -9.64
N LEU A 104 -11.59 5.46 -8.42
CA LEU A 104 -12.76 4.73 -7.93
C LEU A 104 -12.63 3.20 -8.02
N LEU A 105 -11.41 2.70 -8.16
CA LEU A 105 -11.12 1.27 -8.15
C LEU A 105 -10.57 0.88 -6.77
N PRO A 106 -11.13 -0.17 -6.15
CA PRO A 106 -10.69 -0.60 -4.83
C PRO A 106 -9.29 -1.23 -4.90
N LEU A 107 -8.45 -0.83 -3.97
CA LEU A 107 -7.11 -1.36 -3.76
C LEU A 107 -6.82 -1.43 -2.26
N VAL A 108 -5.75 -2.09 -1.88
CA VAL A 108 -5.29 -2.12 -0.50
C VAL A 108 -4.09 -1.21 -0.34
N ALA A 109 -4.22 -0.24 0.55
CA ALA A 109 -3.13 0.61 1.02
C ALA A 109 -2.51 -0.01 2.28
N ASP A 110 -1.31 -0.57 2.15
CA ASP A 110 -0.47 -1.00 3.27
C ASP A 110 0.30 0.22 3.78
N VAL A 111 -0.17 0.79 4.87
CA VAL A 111 0.34 2.03 5.45
C VAL A 111 1.36 1.71 6.53
N LYS A 112 2.50 2.36 6.45
CA LYS A 112 3.55 2.33 7.48
C LYS A 112 3.86 3.74 7.93
N VAL A 113 4.18 3.90 9.21
CA VAL A 113 4.66 5.15 9.77
C VAL A 113 6.16 5.23 9.58
N ARG A 114 6.62 6.31 8.96
CA ARG A 114 8.04 6.66 8.90
C ARG A 114 8.38 7.57 10.06
N PRO A 115 9.48 7.30 10.76
CA PRO A 115 9.93 8.17 11.82
C PRO A 115 10.26 9.57 11.31
N PRO A 116 10.20 10.58 12.16
CA PRO A 116 10.51 11.96 11.78
C PRO A 116 11.95 12.05 11.26
N LYS A 117 12.14 12.81 10.19
CA LYS A 117 13.45 13.02 9.58
C LYS A 117 13.75 14.52 9.48
N GLY A 118 14.70 15.00 10.27
CA GLY A 118 15.06 16.41 10.32
C GLY A 118 13.91 17.28 10.84
N GLN A 119 13.55 18.28 10.06
CA GLN A 119 12.44 19.21 10.40
C GLN A 119 11.05 18.68 10.00
N TYR A 120 10.98 17.50 9.37
CA TYR A 120 9.72 16.88 8.98
C TYR A 120 9.30 15.90 10.06
N GLY A 121 8.05 16.03 10.53
CA GLY A 121 7.43 15.11 11.47
C GLY A 121 7.23 13.70 10.89
N GLU A 122 6.57 12.87 11.68
CA GLU A 122 6.16 11.55 11.23
C GLU A 122 5.31 11.63 9.95
N SER A 123 5.46 10.65 9.07
CA SER A 123 4.73 10.60 7.81
C SER A 123 4.30 9.19 7.47
N ASN A 124 3.23 9.06 6.71
CA ASN A 124 2.80 7.76 6.19
C ASN A 124 3.59 7.41 4.93
N SER A 125 3.98 6.15 4.84
CA SER A 125 4.47 5.51 3.62
C SER A 125 3.47 4.48 3.17
N ILE A 126 3.06 4.54 1.92
CA ILE A 126 2.00 3.71 1.38
C ILE A 126 2.60 2.70 0.40
N ARG A 127 2.19 1.45 0.52
CA ARG A 127 2.43 0.40 -0.47
C ARG A 127 1.09 -0.10 -0.98
N TYR A 128 0.97 -0.25 -2.28
CA TYR A 128 -0.28 -0.64 -2.93
C TYR A 128 -0.30 -2.14 -3.23
N LEU A 129 -1.39 -2.79 -2.85
CA LEU A 129 -1.62 -4.22 -3.00
C LEU A 129 -3.01 -4.46 -3.62
N PRO A 130 -3.21 -5.57 -4.33
CA PRO A 130 -4.54 -5.92 -4.83
C PRO A 130 -5.51 -6.24 -3.68
N CYS A 131 -6.80 -5.98 -3.88
CA CYS A 131 -7.85 -6.27 -2.89
C CYS A 131 -7.87 -7.75 -2.48
N SER A 132 -7.50 -8.66 -3.35
CA SER A 132 -7.36 -10.09 -3.01
C SER A 132 -6.35 -10.35 -1.87
N ALA A 133 -5.44 -9.42 -1.59
CA ALA A 133 -4.47 -9.54 -0.49
C ALA A 133 -5.10 -9.35 0.91
N VAL A 134 -6.33 -8.81 1.01
CA VAL A 134 -7.06 -8.65 2.29
C VAL A 134 -8.07 -9.78 2.51
N ALA A 135 -8.51 -10.42 1.44
CA ALA A 135 -9.45 -11.55 1.52
C ALA A 135 -8.81 -12.85 2.06
N ALA A 136 -7.50 -12.86 2.31
CA ALA A 136 -6.90 -13.91 3.11
C ALA A 136 -7.16 -13.55 4.59
N PRO A 137 -8.05 -14.24 5.32
CA PRO A 137 -8.05 -14.15 6.77
C PRO A 137 -6.63 -14.47 7.19
N HIS A 138 -6.09 -13.76 8.19
CA HIS A 138 -4.89 -14.18 8.86
C HIS A 138 -5.12 -15.63 9.26
N ALA A 139 -4.66 -16.57 8.43
CA ALA A 139 -4.43 -17.90 8.90
C ALA A 139 -3.40 -17.70 10.01
N LEU A 140 -3.91 -17.68 11.23
CA LEU A 140 -3.14 -17.94 12.41
C LEU A 140 -2.18 -19.05 11.98
N SER A 141 -0.89 -18.79 12.12
CA SER A 141 0.15 -19.78 11.89
C SER A 141 -0.37 -21.12 12.37
N ALA A 142 -0.85 -21.92 11.45
CA ALA A 142 -1.04 -23.31 11.75
C ALA A 142 0.38 -23.78 12.04
N VAL A 143 0.64 -23.97 13.31
CA VAL A 143 1.76 -24.74 13.80
C VAL A 143 1.82 -25.95 12.90
N ALA A 144 2.88 -26.03 12.11
CA ALA A 144 3.10 -27.15 11.23
C ALA A 144 2.98 -28.41 12.07
N ALA A 145 1.88 -29.13 11.92
CA ALA A 145 1.78 -30.46 12.46
C ALA A 145 2.99 -31.24 11.92
N PRO A 146 3.73 -31.96 12.77
CA PRO A 146 4.87 -32.72 12.30
C PRO A 146 4.37 -33.67 11.22
N ARG A 147 4.91 -33.51 10.03
CA ARG A 147 4.69 -34.45 8.92
C ARG A 147 5.01 -35.83 9.44
N ALA A 148 4.00 -36.66 9.58
CA ALA A 148 4.20 -38.07 9.82
C ALA A 148 5.09 -38.60 8.70
N MET A 149 6.27 -39.09 9.06
CA MET A 149 7.17 -39.78 8.14
C MET A 149 6.41 -40.99 7.61
N PRO A 150 6.43 -41.24 6.30
CA PRO A 150 5.92 -42.51 5.79
C PRO A 150 6.72 -43.65 6.44
N PRO A 151 6.07 -44.79 6.78
CA PRO A 151 6.77 -45.92 7.33
C PRO A 151 7.82 -46.42 6.33
N ALA A 152 9.03 -46.65 6.83
CA ALA A 152 10.10 -47.21 6.05
C ALA A 152 9.65 -48.56 5.44
N PRO A 153 9.99 -48.88 4.17
CA PRO A 153 9.66 -50.18 3.61
C PRO A 153 10.33 -51.26 4.42
N ALA A 154 9.54 -52.27 4.81
CA ALA A 154 10.00 -53.42 5.53
C ALA A 154 11.16 -54.07 4.78
N ALA A 155 12.25 -54.31 5.52
CA ALA A 155 13.41 -55.00 4.99
C ALA A 155 13.00 -56.37 4.42
N ALA A 156 13.28 -56.58 3.15
CA ALA A 156 13.13 -57.89 2.53
C ALA A 156 14.02 -58.87 3.24
N ASN A 157 13.42 -59.97 3.64
CA ASN A 157 14.12 -61.10 4.24
C ASN A 157 15.22 -61.60 3.28
N PRO A 158 16.42 -61.89 3.75
CA PRO A 158 17.44 -62.52 2.94
C PRO A 158 17.03 -63.97 2.64
N MET A 159 17.08 -64.35 1.38
CA MET A 159 16.87 -65.76 0.94
C MET A 159 17.93 -66.65 1.55
N PRO A 160 17.52 -67.89 1.96
CA PRO A 160 18.48 -68.83 2.49
C PRO A 160 19.34 -69.41 1.36
N TRP A 161 20.63 -69.42 1.61
CA TRP A 161 21.66 -70.04 0.78
C TRP A 161 21.36 -71.54 0.51
N LYS A 162 21.24 -71.94 -0.73
CA LYS A 162 21.40 -73.33 -1.09
C LYS A 162 22.89 -73.63 -1.25
N ARG A 163 23.43 -74.35 -0.33
CA ARG A 163 24.70 -75.11 -0.55
C ARG A 163 24.46 -76.19 -1.48
N THR A 164 25.19 -76.23 -2.57
CA THR A 164 25.35 -77.43 -3.40
C THR A 164 26.73 -78.06 -3.13
N VAL A 165 26.77 -79.29 -2.85
CA VAL A 165 27.94 -80.17 -2.69
C VAL A 165 28.69 -80.24 -3.98
#